data_54365e6ec79aac259087d3d6fb49ad26
#
_entry.id   54365e6ec79aac259087d3d6fb49ad26
#
_cell.length_a   1.000
_cell.length_b   1.000
_cell.length_c   1.000
_cell.angle_alpha   90.00
_cell.angle_beta   90.00
_cell.angle_gamma   90.00
#
_symmetry.space_group_name_H-M   'P 1'
#
loop_
_entity.id
_entity.type
_entity.pdbx_description
1 polymer ?
#
loop_
_entity_poly.entity_id
_entity_poly.type
_entity_poly.pdbx_seq_one_letter_code
_entity_poly.pdbx_strand_id
1 'polypeptide(L)'
;TEAEKNFKVKNGPAKITSAPFMMASSAKDPDCGRTVSGAHYGQLAEPWTIPEHTQKYNGKIDRPRITNRALSRAEIELIMGAPRMEAIPTELRESVVAAWDFSANIRDNAASTHIVDMGPHRLHGVAINLPVRGTPGHNWSSHFMSFIHGPQEYGAIHFHDETVDDARWRPSFTMKIPDRMVSGVYAARLRVKGQSTPEYEDYIPFFVRPPKGTTTAKIALIMPTHSYMAYANDNLSVNSVVAQLLTGQVPLLQPGDLLLNQERGYGLGTYASYRDGWGVNVSSRLRPILNMRPKYLHVLSPSIWQFNADLHLVDWLHELDYDVDIYTDEDVQREGVDLLNRYPIVLTGHHPEYISEEQMDAYHDYQLQGGRFLYLAANGFYWITVPHPDNPNIVEVRKGDNGTRAWTVNPGEYCNAFDGKHGGLWRVRGRVMSKLLGVTFTSFGLTYSSYYRRAPDSE
;
A
#
# COMPACT_ATOMS: atom_id res chain seq x y z
N THR A 1 23.65 -21.20 10.66
CA THR A 1 24.92 -21.64 10.02
C THR A 1 25.91 -20.51 10.17
N GLU A 2 26.87 -20.70 11.07
CA GLU A 2 28.01 -19.78 11.22
C GLU A 2 28.86 -19.86 9.95
N ALA A 3 28.95 -18.77 9.21
CA ALA A 3 29.94 -18.63 8.15
C ALA A 3 31.07 -17.74 8.66
N GLU A 4 32.15 -18.35 9.10
CA GLU A 4 33.41 -17.68 9.38
C GLU A 4 34.15 -17.48 8.04
N LYS A 5 34.27 -16.24 7.58
CA LYS A 5 34.98 -15.91 6.36
C LYS A 5 36.16 -14.98 6.69
N ASN A 6 37.34 -15.49 6.65
CA ASN A 6 38.54 -14.68 6.81
C ASN A 6 38.75 -13.80 5.56
N PHE A 7 38.56 -12.51 5.70
CA PHE A 7 38.88 -11.53 4.66
C PHE A 7 40.26 -10.95 4.88
N LYS A 8 41.15 -11.11 3.92
CA LYS A 8 42.35 -10.26 3.85
C LYS A 8 41.95 -8.91 3.30
N VAL A 9 41.83 -7.90 4.17
CA VAL A 9 41.67 -6.51 3.76
C VAL A 9 42.94 -6.03 3.09
N LYS A 10 42.96 -5.92 1.77
CA LYS A 10 44.14 -5.52 1.00
C LYS A 10 44.57 -4.07 1.23
N ASN A 11 43.72 -3.17 1.69
CA ASN A 11 43.94 -1.72 1.66
C ASN A 11 43.67 -1.01 3.01
N GLY A 12 43.77 -1.68 4.14
CA GLY A 12 43.47 -1.06 5.44
C GLY A 12 41.95 -0.74 5.64
N PRO A 13 41.57 -0.07 6.73
CA PRO A 13 40.18 0.31 6.96
C PRO A 13 39.72 1.24 5.83
N ALA A 14 38.49 1.01 5.36
CA ALA A 14 37.87 1.87 4.36
C ALA A 14 37.97 3.32 4.82
N LYS A 15 38.33 4.25 3.92
CA LYS A 15 38.29 5.68 4.22
C LYS A 15 36.87 6.02 4.60
N ILE A 16 36.70 6.75 5.70
CA ILE A 16 35.41 7.34 6.07
C ILE A 16 35.02 8.26 4.90
N THR A 17 33.96 7.90 4.21
CA THR A 17 33.38 8.73 3.15
C THR A 17 32.26 9.57 3.75
N SER A 18 31.88 10.64 3.08
CA SER A 18 30.69 11.44 3.40
C SER A 18 29.37 10.72 3.08
N ALA A 19 29.45 9.48 2.55
CA ALA A 19 28.27 8.70 2.21
C ALA A 19 27.45 8.35 3.47
N PRO A 20 26.12 8.43 3.41
CA PRO A 20 25.27 8.02 4.52
C PRO A 20 25.41 6.52 4.79
N PHE A 21 25.32 6.14 6.06
CA PHE A 21 25.22 4.73 6.42
C PHE A 21 23.86 4.19 5.99
N MET A 22 23.86 3.11 5.24
CA MET A 22 22.64 2.47 4.73
C MET A 22 22.56 1.01 5.20
N MET A 23 21.34 0.57 5.51
CA MET A 23 21.02 -0.84 5.77
C MET A 23 20.07 -1.34 4.68
N ALA A 24 20.19 -2.62 4.34
CA ALA A 24 19.39 -3.30 3.32
C ALA A 24 19.53 -2.74 1.89
N SER A 25 20.49 -1.85 1.66
CA SER A 25 20.83 -1.32 0.33
C SER A 25 22.23 -0.76 0.31
N SER A 26 22.81 -0.56 -0.87
CA SER A 26 24.07 0.17 -1.07
C SER A 26 23.85 1.40 -1.94
N ALA A 27 24.58 2.47 -1.67
CA ALA A 27 24.61 3.63 -2.56
C ALA A 27 25.37 3.28 -3.85
N LYS A 28 24.83 3.70 -5.00
CA LYS A 28 25.49 3.57 -6.29
C LYS A 28 26.58 4.65 -6.44
N ASP A 29 26.19 5.87 -6.10
CA ASP A 29 27.06 7.04 -6.06
C ASP A 29 26.65 7.89 -4.84
N PRO A 30 27.53 8.10 -3.85
CA PRO A 30 27.19 8.89 -2.67
C PRO A 30 26.87 10.37 -3.00
N ASP A 31 27.35 10.86 -4.12
CA ASP A 31 27.15 12.26 -4.54
C ASP A 31 25.95 12.47 -5.47
N CYS A 32 25.37 11.37 -6.01
CA CYS A 32 24.18 11.37 -6.87
C CYS A 32 22.92 10.98 -6.10
N GLY A 33 22.40 11.85 -5.31
CA GLY A 33 21.16 11.59 -4.56
C GLY A 33 20.02 12.53 -4.95
N ARG A 34 18.78 12.11 -4.67
CA ARG A 34 17.58 12.96 -4.80
C ARG A 34 17.31 13.66 -3.47
N THR A 35 17.18 14.96 -3.51
CA THR A 35 16.74 15.73 -2.35
C THR A 35 15.27 15.47 -2.08
N VAL A 36 14.94 15.03 -0.88
CA VAL A 36 13.56 14.84 -0.39
C VAL A 36 13.23 15.93 0.59
N SER A 37 12.07 16.55 0.39
CA SER A 37 11.54 17.48 1.39
C SER A 37 11.02 16.72 2.60
N GLY A 38 11.17 17.26 3.80
CA GLY A 38 10.73 16.66 5.06
C GLY A 38 9.25 16.32 5.14
N ALA A 39 8.42 16.79 4.20
CA ALA A 39 6.99 16.52 4.16
C ALA A 39 6.62 15.03 3.98
N HIS A 40 7.48 14.23 3.37
CA HIS A 40 7.24 12.79 3.20
C HIS A 40 7.78 11.94 4.34
N TYR A 41 8.74 12.45 5.11
CA TYR A 41 9.41 11.72 6.19
C TYR A 41 9.25 12.41 7.54
N GLY A 42 8.18 13.14 7.68
CA GLY A 42 7.50 13.61 8.88
C GLY A 42 8.29 14.44 9.90
N GLN A 43 9.53 14.16 10.17
CA GLN A 43 10.25 14.77 11.29
C GLN A 43 11.68 15.20 10.97
N LEU A 44 12.09 15.13 9.71
CA LEU A 44 13.39 15.64 9.33
C LEU A 44 13.29 17.15 9.08
N ALA A 45 13.92 17.93 9.95
CA ALA A 45 13.85 19.40 9.91
C ALA A 45 14.50 20.00 8.65
N GLU A 46 15.35 19.24 7.97
CA GLU A 46 16.09 19.69 6.79
C GLU A 46 15.92 18.73 5.61
N PRO A 47 15.92 19.25 4.37
CA PRO A 47 15.99 18.40 3.18
C PRO A 47 17.25 17.55 3.20
N TRP A 48 17.11 16.26 2.95
CA TRP A 48 18.25 15.37 2.84
C TRP A 48 18.23 14.60 1.52
N THR A 49 19.38 14.11 1.12
CA THR A 49 19.53 13.45 -0.16
C THR A 49 19.49 11.95 0.02
N ILE A 50 18.55 11.27 -0.65
CA ILE A 50 18.55 9.82 -0.75
C ILE A 50 19.49 9.44 -1.90
N PRO A 51 20.58 8.72 -1.64
CA PRO A 51 21.47 8.26 -2.70
C PRO A 51 20.72 7.34 -3.68
N GLU A 52 21.10 7.37 -4.94
CA GLU A 52 20.68 6.33 -5.86
C GLU A 52 21.22 4.98 -5.34
N HIS A 53 20.31 4.04 -5.08
CA HIS A 53 20.66 2.79 -4.43
C HIS A 53 20.57 1.60 -5.39
N THR A 54 21.52 0.71 -5.21
CA THR A 54 21.64 -0.58 -5.92
C THR A 54 21.77 -1.69 -4.90
N GLN A 55 21.70 -2.94 -5.32
CA GLN A 55 21.93 -4.11 -4.46
C GLN A 55 21.06 -4.09 -3.20
N LYS A 56 19.77 -4.16 -3.39
CA LYS A 56 18.79 -4.23 -2.31
C LYS A 56 18.80 -5.61 -1.65
N TYR A 57 18.53 -5.63 -0.36
CA TYR A 57 18.41 -6.85 0.44
C TYR A 57 16.95 -7.23 0.60
N ASN A 58 16.62 -8.50 0.39
CA ASN A 58 15.32 -9.08 0.73
C ASN A 58 15.48 -9.93 1.99
N GLY A 59 14.74 -9.60 3.03
CA GLY A 59 14.79 -10.31 4.30
C GLY A 59 14.64 -9.41 5.52
N LYS A 60 14.72 -10.02 6.69
CA LYS A 60 14.55 -9.34 7.98
C LYS A 60 15.90 -8.92 8.57
N ILE A 61 15.94 -7.71 9.11
CA ILE A 61 17.02 -7.22 9.96
C ILE A 61 16.41 -6.91 11.32
N ASP A 62 17.03 -7.39 12.40
CA ASP A 62 16.56 -7.19 13.76
C ASP A 62 17.66 -6.58 14.61
N ARG A 63 17.34 -5.45 15.28
CA ARG A 63 18.21 -4.75 16.24
C ARG A 63 19.67 -4.65 15.86
N PRO A 64 20.00 -4.08 14.69
CA PRO A 64 21.40 -3.94 14.26
C PRO A 64 22.18 -3.04 15.23
N ARG A 65 23.45 -3.39 15.46
CA ARG A 65 24.34 -2.64 16.35
C ARG A 65 25.71 -2.48 15.71
N ILE A 66 26.35 -1.37 15.97
CA ILE A 66 27.73 -1.09 15.57
C ILE A 66 28.56 -0.90 16.80
N THR A 67 29.73 -1.54 16.85
CA THR A 67 30.70 -1.42 17.94
C THR A 67 32.01 -0.83 17.44
N ASN A 68 32.72 -0.11 18.30
CA ASN A 68 34.02 0.53 17.98
C ASN A 68 35.22 -0.42 18.03
N ARG A 69 35.00 -1.68 18.40
CA ARG A 69 35.99 -2.75 18.39
C ARG A 69 35.37 -4.08 17.98
N ALA A 70 36.20 -5.01 17.61
CA ALA A 70 35.84 -6.40 17.45
C ALA A 70 35.42 -7.00 18.80
N LEU A 71 34.32 -7.73 18.82
CA LEU A 71 33.81 -8.42 20.00
C LEU A 71 34.17 -9.90 19.94
N SER A 72 34.41 -10.49 21.09
CA SER A 72 34.48 -11.94 21.23
C SER A 72 33.09 -12.57 21.07
N ARG A 73 33.05 -13.87 20.80
CA ARG A 73 31.80 -14.64 20.68
C ARG A 73 30.91 -14.45 21.93
N ALA A 74 31.49 -14.56 23.12
CA ALA A 74 30.74 -14.39 24.37
C ALA A 74 30.13 -12.99 24.51
N GLU A 75 30.87 -11.95 24.10
CA GLU A 75 30.34 -10.57 24.11
C GLU A 75 29.20 -10.38 23.08
N ILE A 76 29.34 -11.01 21.91
CA ILE A 76 28.25 -11.01 20.90
C ILE A 76 27.00 -11.68 21.45
N GLU A 77 27.12 -12.84 22.09
CA GLU A 77 26.03 -13.58 22.72
C GLU A 77 25.35 -12.75 23.81
N LEU A 78 26.12 -12.02 24.63
CA LEU A 78 25.58 -11.10 25.64
C LEU A 78 24.77 -9.96 25.01
N ILE A 79 25.29 -9.36 23.96
CA ILE A 79 24.58 -8.30 23.23
C ILE A 79 23.31 -8.83 22.57
N MET A 80 23.36 -9.99 21.95
CA MET A 80 22.22 -10.62 21.31
C MET A 80 21.11 -10.97 22.31
N GLY A 81 21.48 -11.46 23.46
CA GLY A 81 20.53 -11.80 24.54
C GLY A 81 19.97 -10.60 25.27
N ALA A 82 20.54 -9.42 25.14
CA ALA A 82 20.08 -8.23 25.85
C ALA A 82 18.81 -7.64 25.18
N PRO A 83 17.66 -7.59 25.88
CA PRO A 83 16.41 -7.07 25.32
C PRO A 83 16.43 -5.55 25.07
N ARG A 84 17.33 -4.82 25.73
CA ARG A 84 17.52 -3.36 25.61
C ARG A 84 18.95 -2.99 25.96
N MET A 85 19.35 -1.76 25.60
CA MET A 85 20.70 -1.25 25.85
C MET A 85 21.12 -1.30 27.31
N GLU A 86 20.22 -1.01 28.23
CA GLU A 86 20.47 -0.98 29.67
C GLU A 86 20.80 -2.37 30.26
N ALA A 87 20.37 -3.42 29.58
CA ALA A 87 20.67 -4.82 29.96
C ALA A 87 22.06 -5.28 29.52
N ILE A 88 22.75 -4.52 28.68
CA ILE A 88 24.14 -4.82 28.27
C ILE A 88 25.06 -4.38 29.40
N PRO A 89 26.04 -5.22 29.83
CA PRO A 89 27.06 -4.84 30.82
C PRO A 89 27.74 -3.51 30.45
N THR A 90 28.03 -2.67 31.43
CA THR A 90 28.52 -1.30 31.20
C THR A 90 29.76 -1.25 30.31
N GLU A 91 30.77 -2.09 30.63
CA GLU A 91 32.03 -2.15 29.85
C GLU A 91 31.82 -2.54 28.40
N LEU A 92 30.85 -3.40 28.15
CA LEU A 92 30.48 -3.81 26.78
C LEU A 92 29.63 -2.74 26.09
N ARG A 93 28.73 -2.07 26.80
CA ARG A 93 27.89 -0.98 26.32
C ARG A 93 28.73 0.22 25.86
N GLU A 94 29.84 0.52 26.49
CA GLU A 94 30.77 1.59 26.08
C GLU A 94 31.42 1.33 24.71
N SER A 95 31.43 0.07 24.27
CA SER A 95 31.88 -0.26 22.93
C SER A 95 30.82 -0.02 21.84
N VAL A 96 29.56 0.18 22.19
CA VAL A 96 28.48 0.37 21.25
C VAL A 96 28.45 1.81 20.73
N VAL A 97 28.61 1.98 19.44
CA VAL A 97 28.53 3.28 18.73
C VAL A 97 27.09 3.60 18.37
N ALA A 98 26.37 2.63 17.84
CA ALA A 98 24.98 2.78 17.45
C ALA A 98 24.21 1.47 17.72
N ALA A 99 22.94 1.59 18.08
CA ALA A 99 22.04 0.47 18.34
C ALA A 99 20.62 0.87 17.95
N TRP A 100 20.17 0.45 16.77
CA TRP A 100 18.82 0.74 16.33
C TRP A 100 17.84 -0.32 16.88
N ASP A 101 16.88 0.12 17.66
CA ASP A 101 15.80 -0.73 18.15
C ASP A 101 14.52 -0.44 17.32
N PHE A 102 14.20 -1.35 16.40
CA PHE A 102 13.04 -1.20 15.53
C PHE A 102 11.72 -1.45 16.25
N SER A 103 11.74 -1.96 17.47
CA SER A 103 10.56 -2.06 18.33
C SER A 103 10.28 -0.75 19.13
N ALA A 104 11.21 0.18 19.13
CA ALA A 104 11.01 1.47 19.80
C ALA A 104 9.82 2.21 19.17
N ASN A 105 8.87 2.59 20.04
CA ASN A 105 7.62 3.29 19.68
C ASN A 105 6.70 2.54 18.70
N ILE A 106 6.93 1.25 18.45
CA ILE A 106 6.14 0.49 17.46
C ILE A 106 4.67 0.37 17.88
N ARG A 107 4.37 0.33 19.15
CA ARG A 107 3.00 0.27 19.66
C ARG A 107 2.19 1.50 19.28
N ASP A 108 2.81 2.67 19.37
CA ASP A 108 2.14 3.96 19.24
C ASP A 108 2.17 4.46 17.78
N ASN A 109 3.22 4.10 17.02
CA ASN A 109 3.37 4.56 15.65
C ASN A 109 4.26 3.60 14.83
N ALA A 110 3.72 2.46 14.46
CA ALA A 110 4.43 1.53 13.56
C ALA A 110 4.48 2.01 12.10
N ALA A 111 3.65 2.99 11.72
CA ALA A 111 3.71 3.64 10.42
C ALA A 111 4.89 4.61 10.28
N SER A 112 5.51 5.02 11.40
CA SER A 112 6.60 5.99 11.39
C SER A 112 7.79 5.50 10.58
N THR A 113 8.31 6.37 9.74
CA THR A 113 9.58 6.18 9.03
C THR A 113 10.80 6.47 9.90
N HIS A 114 10.61 7.08 11.08
CA HIS A 114 11.70 7.41 12.01
C HIS A 114 12.19 6.16 12.73
N ILE A 115 13.49 5.88 12.61
CA ILE A 115 14.17 4.73 13.23
C ILE A 115 15.07 5.22 14.34
N VAL A 116 14.73 4.82 15.59
CA VAL A 116 15.40 5.30 16.79
C VAL A 116 16.72 4.57 17.00
N ASP A 117 17.82 5.33 17.12
CA ASP A 117 19.08 4.84 17.69
C ASP A 117 19.05 5.03 19.21
N MET A 118 19.16 3.94 19.93
CA MET A 118 19.27 3.88 21.39
C MET A 118 20.71 4.00 21.89
N GLY A 119 21.67 4.06 20.94
CA GLY A 119 23.09 4.25 21.24
C GLY A 119 23.42 5.65 21.79
N PRO A 120 24.68 5.85 22.23
CA PRO A 120 25.08 7.09 22.90
C PRO A 120 25.07 8.32 21.98
N HIS A 121 25.22 8.12 20.67
CA HIS A 121 25.34 9.21 19.70
C HIS A 121 24.02 9.62 19.05
N ARG A 122 22.91 8.91 19.32
CA ARG A 122 21.56 9.20 18.77
C ARG A 122 21.57 9.32 17.23
N LEU A 123 22.23 8.39 16.55
CA LEU A 123 22.32 8.32 15.12
C LEU A 123 21.02 7.75 14.52
N HIS A 124 19.92 8.51 14.67
CA HIS A 124 18.61 8.11 14.19
C HIS A 124 18.62 7.90 12.67
N GLY A 125 17.81 6.96 12.24
CA GLY A 125 17.68 6.62 10.82
C GLY A 125 16.29 6.92 10.29
N VAL A 126 16.14 6.74 8.97
CA VAL A 126 14.86 6.88 8.27
C VAL A 126 14.64 5.66 7.40
N ALA A 127 13.46 5.05 7.55
CA ALA A 127 13.02 3.97 6.67
C ALA A 127 12.54 4.55 5.33
N ILE A 128 13.08 4.03 4.23
CA ILE A 128 12.76 4.48 2.87
C ILE A 128 11.96 3.41 2.17
N ASN A 129 10.96 3.78 1.38
CA ASN A 129 10.08 2.88 0.65
C ASN A 129 9.23 1.97 1.55
N LEU A 130 8.89 2.42 2.76
CA LEU A 130 8.00 1.72 3.69
C LEU A 130 8.32 0.23 3.86
N PRO A 131 9.52 -0.15 4.32
CA PRO A 131 9.78 -1.54 4.64
C PRO A 131 8.82 -2.00 5.74
N VAL A 132 8.49 -3.30 5.73
CA VAL A 132 7.42 -3.82 6.58
C VAL A 132 7.83 -3.80 8.04
N ARG A 133 7.11 -3.05 8.85
CA ARG A 133 7.23 -3.01 10.31
C ARG A 133 6.14 -3.88 10.98
N GLY A 134 6.23 -4.06 12.29
CA GLY A 134 5.33 -4.97 13.00
C GLY A 134 5.58 -6.44 12.59
N THR A 135 6.84 -6.80 12.43
CA THR A 135 7.29 -8.15 12.13
C THR A 135 8.05 -8.74 13.31
N PRO A 136 7.83 -10.03 13.63
CA PRO A 136 8.51 -10.70 14.72
C PRO A 136 10.03 -10.66 14.56
N GLY A 137 10.72 -10.35 15.65
CA GLY A 137 12.17 -10.42 15.78
C GLY A 137 12.67 -11.81 16.13
N HIS A 138 14.00 -11.95 16.30
CA HIS A 138 14.67 -13.21 16.65
C HIS A 138 14.23 -13.77 18.01
N ASN A 139 13.74 -12.92 18.90
CA ASN A 139 13.26 -13.26 20.25
C ASN A 139 11.75 -13.51 20.33
N TRP A 140 11.08 -13.68 19.21
CA TRP A 140 9.63 -13.92 19.21
C TRP A 140 9.30 -15.29 19.82
N SER A 141 8.52 -15.25 20.88
CA SER A 141 8.13 -16.45 21.65
C SER A 141 6.90 -17.18 21.10
N SER A 142 6.22 -16.62 20.10
CA SER A 142 4.88 -17.01 19.65
C SER A 142 3.75 -16.82 20.68
N HIS A 143 4.06 -16.25 21.84
CA HIS A 143 3.05 -15.95 22.87
C HIS A 143 2.21 -14.71 22.47
N PHE A 144 2.84 -13.73 21.87
CA PHE A 144 2.16 -12.52 21.37
C PHE A 144 2.04 -12.57 19.85
N MET A 145 0.80 -12.53 19.35
CA MET A 145 0.50 -12.49 17.92
C MET A 145 0.35 -11.06 17.37
N SER A 146 0.63 -10.06 18.19
CA SER A 146 0.53 -8.64 17.84
C SER A 146 1.64 -7.84 18.51
N PHE A 147 2.22 -6.91 17.77
CA PHE A 147 3.21 -5.96 18.29
C PHE A 147 2.60 -4.97 19.32
N ILE A 148 1.28 -4.81 19.33
CA ILE A 148 0.58 -3.99 20.34
C ILE A 148 0.70 -4.63 21.72
N HIS A 149 0.62 -5.96 21.82
CA HIS A 149 0.63 -6.68 23.09
C HIS A 149 2.05 -7.08 23.53
N GLY A 150 2.94 -7.36 22.57
CA GLY A 150 4.32 -7.75 22.85
C GLY A 150 5.36 -6.97 22.03
N PRO A 151 5.40 -5.64 22.09
CA PRO A 151 6.24 -4.81 21.20
C PRO A 151 7.71 -5.20 21.24
N GLN A 152 8.23 -5.65 22.37
CA GLN A 152 9.63 -6.06 22.55
C GLN A 152 10.02 -7.29 21.72
N GLU A 153 9.04 -8.06 21.21
CA GLU A 153 9.28 -9.23 20.36
C GLU A 153 9.20 -8.89 18.87
N TYR A 154 8.91 -7.64 18.52
CA TYR A 154 8.71 -7.15 17.15
C TYR A 154 9.80 -6.16 16.73
N GLY A 155 11.04 -6.54 17.03
CA GLY A 155 12.23 -5.72 16.75
C GLY A 155 12.79 -5.88 15.35
N ALA A 156 12.12 -6.56 14.44
CA ALA A 156 12.55 -6.72 13.07
C ALA A 156 11.85 -5.76 12.10
N ILE A 157 12.57 -5.39 11.05
CA ILE A 157 12.01 -4.78 9.82
C ILE A 157 12.24 -5.76 8.68
N HIS A 158 11.21 -6.02 7.88
CA HIS A 158 11.29 -6.86 6.69
C HIS A 158 11.43 -5.98 5.44
N PHE A 159 12.56 -6.13 4.78
CA PHE A 159 12.93 -5.36 3.60
C PHE A 159 12.61 -6.15 2.33
N HIS A 160 12.09 -5.43 1.32
CA HIS A 160 11.83 -5.97 -0.01
C HIS A 160 12.28 -4.96 -1.06
N ASP A 161 12.97 -5.43 -2.10
CA ASP A 161 13.47 -4.60 -3.19
C ASP A 161 12.36 -4.06 -4.13
N GLU A 162 11.17 -4.58 -3.98
CA GLU A 162 9.99 -4.30 -4.81
C GLU A 162 9.01 -3.32 -4.16
N THR A 163 9.24 -2.88 -2.91
CA THR A 163 8.38 -1.91 -2.23
C THR A 163 8.67 -0.49 -2.70
N VAL A 164 7.61 0.24 -3.05
CA VAL A 164 7.69 1.64 -3.49
C VAL A 164 6.59 2.46 -2.82
N ASP A 165 6.97 3.46 -2.03
CA ASP A 165 6.07 4.45 -1.45
C ASP A 165 5.80 5.63 -2.40
N ASP A 166 6.88 6.11 -3.05
CA ASP A 166 6.86 7.23 -3.97
C ASP A 166 8.00 7.06 -4.99
N ALA A 167 7.70 7.11 -6.25
CA ALA A 167 8.70 7.10 -7.32
C ALA A 167 9.52 8.41 -7.38
N ARG A 168 9.15 9.41 -6.60
CA ARG A 168 9.83 10.71 -6.47
C ARG A 168 10.06 11.43 -7.79
N TRP A 169 9.09 11.31 -8.70
CA TRP A 169 9.16 11.97 -10.00
C TRP A 169 9.03 13.47 -9.85
N ARG A 170 9.79 14.18 -10.66
CA ARG A 170 9.55 15.61 -10.86
C ARG A 170 8.27 15.78 -11.68
N PRO A 171 7.36 16.69 -11.31
CA PRO A 171 6.19 16.99 -12.12
C PRO A 171 6.62 17.41 -13.54
N SER A 172 6.10 16.73 -14.56
CA SER A 172 6.35 17.07 -15.96
C SER A 172 5.51 18.26 -16.41
N PHE A 173 4.31 18.40 -15.85
CA PHE A 173 3.41 19.53 -16.06
C PHE A 173 2.50 19.72 -14.85
N THR A 174 1.97 20.91 -14.70
CA THR A 174 0.97 21.26 -13.70
C THR A 174 -0.23 21.86 -14.41
N MET A 175 -1.42 21.43 -14.04
CA MET A 175 -2.68 21.96 -14.57
C MET A 175 -3.51 22.54 -13.43
N LYS A 176 -3.93 23.77 -13.56
CA LYS A 176 -4.95 24.35 -12.68
C LYS A 176 -6.33 23.87 -13.15
N ILE A 177 -7.11 23.28 -12.26
CA ILE A 177 -8.50 22.92 -12.54
C ILE A 177 -9.30 24.23 -12.77
N PRO A 178 -9.98 24.37 -13.93
CA PRO A 178 -10.82 25.55 -14.20
C PRO A 178 -11.98 25.69 -13.20
N ASP A 179 -12.27 26.90 -12.77
CA ASP A 179 -13.30 27.17 -11.75
C ASP A 179 -14.72 26.71 -12.16
N ARG A 180 -14.97 26.54 -13.46
CA ARG A 180 -16.26 26.08 -14.03
C ARG A 180 -16.23 24.61 -14.46
N MET A 181 -15.18 23.88 -14.11
CA MET A 181 -15.11 22.46 -14.46
C MET A 181 -16.13 21.68 -13.64
N VAL A 182 -17.02 20.98 -14.33
CA VAL A 182 -18.09 20.19 -13.70
C VAL A 182 -17.47 19.00 -12.96
N SER A 183 -18.10 18.54 -11.90
CA SER A 183 -17.72 17.29 -11.23
C SER A 183 -17.79 16.13 -12.22
N GLY A 184 -16.77 15.25 -12.22
CA GLY A 184 -16.72 14.18 -13.20
C GLY A 184 -15.39 13.44 -13.23
N VAL A 185 -15.30 12.46 -14.12
CA VAL A 185 -14.10 11.70 -14.43
C VAL A 185 -13.47 12.27 -15.70
N TYR A 186 -12.20 12.62 -15.62
CA TYR A 186 -11.45 13.25 -16.69
C TYR A 186 -10.14 12.53 -16.95
N ALA A 187 -9.52 12.83 -18.09
CA ALA A 187 -8.17 12.35 -18.37
C ALA A 187 -7.33 13.40 -19.10
N ALA A 188 -6.09 13.55 -18.70
CA ALA A 188 -5.09 14.27 -19.49
C ALA A 188 -4.66 13.37 -20.66
N ARG A 189 -5.01 13.75 -21.88
CA ARG A 189 -4.63 13.05 -23.10
C ARG A 189 -3.22 13.43 -23.51
N LEU A 190 -2.33 12.47 -23.49
CA LEU A 190 -0.95 12.63 -23.98
C LEU A 190 -0.85 12.18 -25.42
N ARG A 191 -0.15 12.93 -26.25
CA ARG A 191 0.05 12.63 -27.68
C ARG A 191 1.50 12.85 -28.08
N VAL A 192 2.05 11.93 -28.86
CA VAL A 192 3.37 12.15 -29.46
C VAL A 192 3.24 13.19 -30.57
N LYS A 193 4.06 14.23 -30.54
CA LYS A 193 4.02 15.31 -31.51
C LYS A 193 4.25 14.77 -32.94
N GLY A 194 3.38 15.15 -33.85
CA GLY A 194 3.47 14.74 -35.26
C GLY A 194 2.85 13.36 -35.55
N GLN A 195 2.31 12.67 -34.55
CA GLN A 195 1.59 11.42 -34.70
C GLN A 195 0.09 11.65 -34.48
N SER A 196 -0.75 11.03 -35.30
CA SER A 196 -2.21 11.20 -35.24
C SER A 196 -2.97 9.90 -34.93
N THR A 197 -2.28 8.74 -34.91
CA THR A 197 -2.91 7.46 -34.68
C THR A 197 -3.05 7.18 -33.17
N PRO A 198 -4.10 6.42 -32.75
CA PRO A 198 -4.33 6.09 -31.36
C PRO A 198 -3.20 5.33 -30.66
N GLU A 199 -2.29 4.70 -31.39
CA GLU A 199 -1.13 3.98 -30.86
C GLU A 199 -0.15 4.90 -30.12
N TYR A 200 -0.09 6.18 -30.51
CA TYR A 200 0.79 7.19 -29.95
C TYR A 200 0.09 8.10 -28.93
N GLU A 201 -0.97 7.59 -28.33
CA GLU A 201 -1.71 8.30 -27.30
C GLU A 201 -1.71 7.51 -25.99
N ASP A 202 -1.71 8.27 -24.90
CA ASP A 202 -1.93 7.74 -23.57
C ASP A 202 -2.80 8.69 -22.76
N TYR A 203 -3.30 8.25 -21.61
CA TYR A 203 -4.23 9.03 -20.81
C TYR A 203 -3.87 8.90 -19.33
N ILE A 204 -3.93 10.01 -18.61
CA ILE A 204 -3.78 10.05 -17.15
C ILE A 204 -5.15 10.41 -16.58
N PRO A 205 -5.90 9.46 -16.01
CA PRO A 205 -7.21 9.72 -15.43
C PRO A 205 -7.09 10.52 -14.13
N PHE A 206 -8.07 11.38 -13.87
CA PHE A 206 -8.22 12.11 -12.62
C PHE A 206 -9.70 12.43 -12.36
N PHE A 207 -10.03 12.71 -11.11
CA PHE A 207 -11.39 13.02 -10.69
C PHE A 207 -11.49 14.49 -10.32
N VAL A 208 -12.60 15.13 -10.74
CA VAL A 208 -12.95 16.49 -10.32
C VAL A 208 -14.19 16.38 -9.46
N ARG A 209 -14.09 16.84 -8.23
CA ARG A 209 -15.18 16.90 -7.26
C ARG A 209 -15.69 18.34 -7.13
N PRO A 210 -16.90 18.55 -6.58
CA PRO A 210 -17.34 19.89 -6.20
C PRO A 210 -16.39 20.55 -5.19
N PRO A 211 -16.34 21.87 -5.13
CA PRO A 211 -15.63 22.56 -4.07
C PRO A 211 -16.06 22.08 -2.69
N LYS A 212 -15.12 21.98 -1.76
CA LYS A 212 -15.38 21.44 -0.42
C LYS A 212 -16.56 22.15 0.24
N GLY A 213 -17.49 21.36 0.75
CA GLY A 213 -18.72 21.87 1.41
C GLY A 213 -19.86 22.24 0.47
N THR A 214 -19.71 22.07 -0.84
CA THR A 214 -20.75 22.34 -1.84
C THR A 214 -21.21 21.06 -2.55
N THR A 215 -22.33 21.16 -3.27
CA THR A 215 -22.87 20.12 -4.15
C THR A 215 -23.30 20.74 -5.46
N THR A 216 -23.21 20.01 -6.57
CA THR A 216 -23.73 20.43 -7.89
C THR A 216 -24.82 19.48 -8.38
N ALA A 217 -25.00 18.35 -7.71
CA ALA A 217 -25.99 17.33 -8.04
C ALA A 217 -26.72 16.82 -6.78
N LYS A 218 -27.76 16.00 -6.97
CA LYS A 218 -28.46 15.27 -5.89
C LYS A 218 -27.89 13.88 -5.63
N ILE A 219 -27.04 13.40 -6.51
CA ILE A 219 -26.45 12.07 -6.49
C ILE A 219 -24.95 12.21 -6.30
N ALA A 220 -24.39 11.48 -5.36
CA ALA A 220 -22.95 11.29 -5.26
C ALA A 220 -22.58 9.87 -5.71
N LEU A 221 -21.58 9.75 -6.58
CA LEU A 221 -20.96 8.49 -6.92
C LEU A 221 -19.54 8.43 -6.34
N ILE A 222 -19.28 7.42 -5.54
CA ILE A 222 -17.99 7.21 -4.89
C ILE A 222 -17.19 6.20 -5.72
N MET A 223 -16.10 6.68 -6.32
CA MET A 223 -15.18 5.84 -7.09
C MET A 223 -14.32 5.01 -6.15
N PRO A 224 -14.23 3.67 -6.34
CA PRO A 224 -13.55 2.76 -5.39
C PRO A 224 -12.02 2.80 -5.56
N THR A 225 -11.43 3.95 -5.27
CA THR A 225 -10.01 4.24 -5.49
C THR A 225 -9.08 3.40 -4.62
N HIS A 226 -9.50 2.96 -3.43
CA HIS A 226 -8.75 1.99 -2.64
C HIS A 226 -8.65 0.63 -3.36
N SER A 227 -9.73 0.20 -4.02
CA SER A 227 -9.70 -1.01 -4.85
C SER A 227 -8.76 -0.83 -6.05
N TYR A 228 -8.79 0.32 -6.72
CA TYR A 228 -7.84 0.60 -7.80
C TYR A 228 -6.39 0.52 -7.32
N MET A 229 -6.09 1.08 -6.14
CA MET A 229 -4.74 1.01 -5.56
C MET A 229 -4.34 -0.43 -5.21
N ALA A 230 -5.25 -1.23 -4.68
CA ALA A 230 -4.97 -2.61 -4.33
C ALA A 230 -4.64 -3.49 -5.54
N TYR A 231 -5.28 -3.23 -6.68
CA TYR A 231 -5.02 -3.93 -7.94
C TYR A 231 -3.97 -3.25 -8.83
N ALA A 232 -3.48 -2.06 -8.44
CA ALA A 232 -2.48 -1.35 -9.23
C ALA A 232 -1.21 -2.20 -9.41
N ASN A 233 -0.85 -2.50 -10.66
CA ASN A 233 0.26 -3.37 -11.01
C ASN A 233 0.14 -4.79 -10.41
N ASP A 234 -1.06 -5.35 -10.34
CA ASP A 234 -1.20 -6.76 -10.01
C ASP A 234 -0.46 -7.63 -11.03
N ASN A 235 -0.06 -8.81 -10.60
CA ASN A 235 0.71 -9.74 -11.41
C ASN A 235 -0.10 -11.01 -11.77
N LEU A 236 -1.41 -10.90 -11.82
CA LEU A 236 -2.32 -12.04 -12.06
C LEU A 236 -2.12 -12.66 -13.43
N SER A 237 -1.76 -11.87 -14.44
CA SER A 237 -1.50 -12.33 -15.81
C SER A 237 -0.32 -13.31 -15.89
N VAL A 238 0.71 -13.12 -15.06
CA VAL A 238 1.88 -14.01 -15.03
C VAL A 238 1.56 -15.33 -14.30
N ASN A 239 0.58 -15.33 -13.41
CA ASN A 239 0.04 -16.53 -12.77
C ASN A 239 -1.00 -17.24 -13.68
N SER A 240 -0.57 -17.63 -14.87
CA SER A 240 -1.43 -18.09 -15.96
C SER A 240 -2.37 -19.25 -15.60
N VAL A 241 -1.92 -20.16 -14.73
CA VAL A 241 -2.76 -21.31 -14.29
C VAL A 241 -3.98 -20.83 -13.51
N VAL A 242 -3.80 -19.89 -12.60
CA VAL A 242 -4.91 -19.32 -11.81
C VAL A 242 -5.85 -18.52 -12.71
N ALA A 243 -5.30 -17.72 -13.61
CA ALA A 243 -6.09 -16.95 -14.56
C ALA A 243 -6.90 -17.87 -15.49
N GLN A 244 -6.29 -18.92 -16.02
CA GLN A 244 -6.96 -19.91 -16.86
C GLN A 244 -8.09 -20.64 -16.11
N LEU A 245 -7.88 -21.02 -14.85
CA LEU A 245 -8.91 -21.64 -14.02
C LEU A 245 -10.10 -20.70 -13.78
N LEU A 246 -9.82 -19.42 -13.57
CA LEU A 246 -10.86 -18.42 -13.29
C LEU A 246 -11.66 -18.04 -14.53
N THR A 247 -11.00 -17.88 -15.68
CA THR A 247 -11.63 -17.37 -16.90
C THR A 247 -12.04 -18.47 -17.88
N GLY A 248 -11.53 -19.69 -17.73
CA GLY A 248 -11.70 -20.77 -18.70
C GLY A 248 -10.97 -20.51 -20.02
N GLN A 249 -10.11 -19.51 -20.10
CA GLN A 249 -9.40 -19.08 -21.30
C GLN A 249 -7.88 -19.08 -21.05
N VAL A 250 -7.11 -19.33 -22.12
CA VAL A 250 -5.65 -19.20 -22.06
C VAL A 250 -5.29 -17.70 -22.03
N PRO A 251 -4.64 -17.21 -20.97
CA PRO A 251 -4.23 -15.81 -20.90
C PRO A 251 -3.17 -15.50 -21.94
N LEU A 252 -3.35 -14.39 -22.64
CA LEU A 252 -2.34 -13.84 -23.54
C LEU A 252 -1.61 -12.69 -22.82
N LEU A 253 -0.31 -12.88 -22.57
CA LEU A 253 0.51 -11.84 -21.95
C LEU A 253 0.68 -10.67 -22.92
N GLN A 254 0.41 -9.48 -22.41
CA GLN A 254 0.62 -8.23 -23.13
C GLN A 254 2.04 -7.70 -22.87
N PRO A 255 2.59 -6.78 -23.70
CA PRO A 255 3.87 -6.14 -23.42
C PRO A 255 3.95 -5.48 -22.03
N GLY A 256 2.83 -4.93 -21.54
CA GLY A 256 2.73 -4.35 -20.20
C GLY A 256 2.89 -5.38 -19.09
N ASP A 257 2.36 -6.61 -19.23
CA ASP A 257 2.53 -7.70 -18.26
C ASP A 257 4.00 -8.14 -18.19
N LEU A 258 4.65 -8.26 -19.34
CA LEU A 258 6.06 -8.62 -19.41
C LEU A 258 6.93 -7.54 -18.78
N LEU A 259 6.64 -6.27 -19.04
CA LEU A 259 7.34 -5.15 -18.44
C LEU A 259 7.18 -5.13 -16.92
N LEU A 260 5.96 -5.29 -16.40
CA LEU A 260 5.71 -5.35 -14.95
C LEU A 260 6.44 -6.53 -14.29
N ASN A 261 6.52 -7.67 -14.98
CA ASN A 261 7.24 -8.83 -14.46
C ASN A 261 8.77 -8.63 -14.44
N GLN A 262 9.30 -7.88 -15.39
CA GLN A 262 10.73 -7.54 -15.46
C GLN A 262 11.10 -6.42 -14.49
N GLU A 263 10.27 -5.37 -14.45
CA GLU A 263 10.51 -4.14 -13.69
C GLU A 263 9.67 -4.10 -12.41
N ARG A 264 9.77 -5.15 -11.60
CA ARG A 264 9.03 -5.26 -10.31
C ARG A 264 9.32 -4.10 -9.35
N GLY A 265 10.42 -3.37 -9.55
CA GLY A 265 10.73 -2.12 -8.86
C GLY A 265 9.74 -0.98 -9.09
N TYR A 266 8.80 -1.10 -10.04
CA TYR A 266 7.66 -0.17 -10.14
C TYR A 266 6.62 -0.37 -9.02
N GLY A 267 6.81 -1.39 -8.19
CA GLY A 267 5.89 -1.78 -7.13
C GLY A 267 4.73 -2.62 -7.66
N LEU A 268 4.31 -3.55 -6.84
CA LEU A 268 3.30 -4.55 -7.16
C LEU A 268 1.95 -4.23 -6.52
N GLY A 269 0.90 -4.86 -7.00
CA GLY A 269 -0.43 -4.85 -6.38
C GLY A 269 -0.52 -5.81 -5.21
N THR A 270 -1.52 -5.63 -4.34
CA THR A 270 -1.72 -6.45 -3.14
C THR A 270 -2.18 -7.90 -3.43
N TYR A 271 -2.27 -8.28 -4.69
CA TYR A 271 -2.48 -9.66 -5.15
C TYR A 271 -1.19 -10.37 -5.52
N ALA A 272 -0.06 -9.68 -5.48
CA ALA A 272 1.25 -10.25 -5.73
C ALA A 272 1.94 -10.65 -4.43
N SER A 273 3.00 -11.44 -4.58
CA SER A 273 3.94 -11.74 -3.51
C SER A 273 5.32 -11.18 -3.87
N TYR A 274 6.05 -10.76 -2.86
CA TYR A 274 7.47 -10.46 -2.99
C TYR A 274 8.28 -11.72 -3.36
N ARG A 275 9.54 -11.57 -3.72
CA ARG A 275 10.40 -12.70 -4.14
C ARG A 275 10.61 -13.76 -3.07
N ASP A 276 10.47 -13.40 -1.80
CA ASP A 276 10.54 -14.33 -0.67
C ASP A 276 9.21 -15.03 -0.36
N GLY A 277 8.16 -14.76 -1.14
CA GLY A 277 6.83 -15.34 -0.99
C GLY A 277 5.91 -14.56 -0.03
N TRP A 278 6.42 -13.50 0.65
CA TRP A 278 5.60 -12.68 1.52
C TRP A 278 4.64 -11.79 0.70
N GLY A 279 3.41 -11.64 1.14
CA GLY A 279 2.40 -10.89 0.39
C GLY A 279 2.68 -9.39 0.35
N VAL A 280 2.48 -8.79 -0.81
CA VAL A 280 2.56 -7.32 -0.93
C VAL A 280 1.45 -6.68 -0.10
N ASN A 281 1.84 -5.90 0.89
CA ASN A 281 0.94 -5.32 1.88
C ASN A 281 0.70 -3.82 1.72
N VAL A 282 1.50 -3.12 0.92
CA VAL A 282 1.42 -1.67 0.74
C VAL A 282 1.24 -1.35 -0.73
N SER A 283 0.33 -0.44 -1.03
CA SER A 283 0.18 0.14 -2.37
C SER A 283 0.16 1.65 -2.31
N SER A 284 0.79 2.28 -3.29
CA SER A 284 0.85 3.72 -3.46
C SER A 284 0.41 4.13 -4.85
N ARG A 285 -0.25 5.28 -4.97
CA ARG A 285 -0.53 5.91 -6.28
C ARG A 285 0.63 6.76 -6.81
N LEU A 286 1.66 7.01 -5.99
CA LEU A 286 2.83 7.82 -6.33
C LEU A 286 3.91 7.01 -7.06
N ARG A 287 3.50 6.14 -7.97
CA ARG A 287 4.35 5.23 -8.74
C ARG A 287 3.78 4.99 -10.14
N PRO A 288 4.55 4.41 -11.10
CA PRO A 288 4.00 3.97 -12.36
C PRO A 288 2.88 2.95 -12.15
N ILE A 289 1.70 3.21 -12.69
CA ILE A 289 0.59 2.26 -12.69
C ILE A 289 0.25 1.91 -14.13
N LEU A 290 0.59 0.72 -14.58
CA LEU A 290 0.46 0.31 -15.97
C LEU A 290 -0.88 -0.32 -16.29
N ASN A 291 -1.45 -1.11 -15.40
CA ASN A 291 -2.68 -1.84 -15.63
C ASN A 291 -3.97 -1.00 -15.47
N MET A 292 -3.85 0.29 -15.13
CA MET A 292 -4.94 1.26 -15.09
C MET A 292 -4.93 2.23 -16.28
N ARG A 293 -4.09 1.99 -17.27
CA ARG A 293 -3.99 2.79 -18.51
C ARG A 293 -5.03 2.33 -19.53
N PRO A 294 -5.68 3.23 -20.25
CA PRO A 294 -6.50 2.86 -21.39
C PRO A 294 -5.72 1.94 -22.33
N LYS A 295 -6.40 1.00 -22.95
CA LYS A 295 -5.84 -0.04 -23.83
C LYS A 295 -5.05 -1.16 -23.13
N TYR A 296 -4.85 -1.13 -21.81
CA TYR A 296 -4.37 -2.30 -21.10
C TYR A 296 -5.45 -3.40 -21.13
N LEU A 297 -5.06 -4.60 -21.45
CA LEU A 297 -5.96 -5.77 -21.47
C LEU A 297 -5.62 -6.64 -20.25
N HIS A 298 -6.42 -6.54 -19.24
CA HIS A 298 -6.25 -7.34 -18.03
C HIS A 298 -6.65 -8.79 -18.28
N VAL A 299 -5.95 -9.72 -17.64
CA VAL A 299 -6.16 -11.18 -17.85
C VAL A 299 -7.57 -11.66 -17.47
N LEU A 300 -8.23 -11.02 -16.51
CA LEU A 300 -9.60 -11.35 -16.10
C LEU A 300 -10.68 -10.61 -16.89
N SER A 301 -10.29 -9.63 -17.71
CA SER A 301 -11.20 -8.83 -18.51
C SER A 301 -10.44 -8.30 -19.73
N PRO A 302 -10.97 -8.38 -20.95
CA PRO A 302 -10.30 -7.83 -22.15
C PRO A 302 -10.33 -6.29 -22.16
N SER A 303 -10.13 -5.66 -21.03
CA SER A 303 -10.15 -4.22 -20.78
C SER A 303 -9.43 -3.91 -19.49
N ILE A 304 -9.35 -2.62 -19.10
CA ILE A 304 -8.85 -2.21 -17.80
C ILE A 304 -9.69 -2.87 -16.70
N TRP A 305 -9.04 -3.43 -15.69
CA TRP A 305 -9.76 -4.05 -14.57
C TRP A 305 -10.48 -3.00 -13.71
N GLN A 306 -11.79 -3.20 -13.51
CA GLN A 306 -12.70 -2.40 -12.67
C GLN A 306 -13.01 -0.99 -13.17
N PHE A 307 -12.03 -0.14 -13.43
CA PHE A 307 -12.24 1.27 -13.78
C PHE A 307 -13.13 1.47 -15.00
N ASN A 308 -13.05 0.62 -16.02
CA ASN A 308 -13.95 0.66 -17.16
C ASN A 308 -15.42 0.38 -16.77
N ALA A 309 -15.65 -0.53 -15.82
CA ALA A 309 -16.98 -0.83 -15.33
C ALA A 309 -17.60 0.36 -14.59
N ASP A 310 -16.79 1.06 -13.80
CA ASP A 310 -17.22 2.30 -13.14
C ASP A 310 -17.52 3.42 -14.16
N LEU A 311 -16.74 3.50 -15.24
CA LEU A 311 -17.03 4.43 -16.34
C LEU A 311 -18.35 4.11 -17.06
N HIS A 312 -18.71 2.83 -17.19
CA HIS A 312 -20.04 2.46 -17.73
C HIS A 312 -21.17 2.96 -16.83
N LEU A 313 -20.98 2.95 -15.50
CA LEU A 313 -21.95 3.53 -14.58
C LEU A 313 -22.05 5.05 -14.73
N VAL A 314 -20.92 5.73 -14.87
CA VAL A 314 -20.88 7.18 -15.13
C VAL A 314 -21.60 7.52 -16.43
N ASP A 315 -21.28 6.79 -17.50
CA ASP A 315 -21.88 6.96 -18.83
C ASP A 315 -23.39 6.70 -18.81
N TRP A 316 -23.81 5.62 -18.15
CA TRP A 316 -25.22 5.27 -18.00
C TRP A 316 -26.02 6.35 -17.28
N LEU A 317 -25.49 6.92 -16.20
CA LEU A 317 -26.13 8.01 -15.48
C LEU A 317 -26.22 9.27 -16.34
N HIS A 318 -25.19 9.56 -17.11
CA HIS A 318 -25.15 10.69 -18.04
C HIS A 318 -26.16 10.53 -19.19
N GLU A 319 -26.25 9.36 -19.81
CA GLU A 319 -27.22 9.05 -20.86
C GLU A 319 -28.70 9.13 -20.40
N LEU A 320 -28.91 8.99 -19.08
CA LEU A 320 -30.22 9.16 -18.46
C LEU A 320 -30.47 10.58 -17.94
N ASP A 321 -29.62 11.56 -18.29
CA ASP A 321 -29.70 12.96 -17.88
C ASP A 321 -29.67 13.16 -16.34
N TYR A 322 -28.95 12.29 -15.62
CA TYR A 322 -28.69 12.50 -14.20
C TYR A 322 -27.40 13.28 -13.96
N ASP A 323 -27.53 14.42 -13.27
CA ASP A 323 -26.36 15.09 -12.73
C ASP A 323 -25.81 14.29 -11.54
N VAL A 324 -24.49 14.07 -11.54
CA VAL A 324 -23.80 13.26 -10.54
C VAL A 324 -22.51 13.95 -10.10
N ASP A 325 -22.33 14.09 -8.79
CA ASP A 325 -21.06 14.52 -8.21
C ASP A 325 -20.14 13.33 -7.96
N ILE A 326 -18.93 13.39 -8.45
CA ILE A 326 -17.92 12.33 -8.33
C ILE A 326 -17.01 12.60 -7.12
N TYR A 327 -16.84 11.57 -6.31
CA TYR A 327 -15.92 11.55 -5.17
C TYR A 327 -15.06 10.29 -5.19
N THR A 328 -14.06 10.23 -4.35
CA THR A 328 -13.17 9.10 -4.17
C THR A 328 -13.30 8.52 -2.76
N ASP A 329 -12.79 7.31 -2.55
CA ASP A 329 -12.74 6.70 -1.22
C ASP A 329 -12.04 7.60 -0.21
N GLU A 330 -10.96 8.26 -0.61
CA GLU A 330 -10.21 9.17 0.26
C GLU A 330 -10.99 10.44 0.63
N ASP A 331 -11.93 10.86 -0.22
CA ASP A 331 -12.82 11.99 0.12
C ASP A 331 -13.77 11.59 1.25
N VAL A 332 -14.40 10.42 1.13
CA VAL A 332 -15.29 9.89 2.17
C VAL A 332 -14.52 9.60 3.46
N GLN A 333 -13.35 9.02 3.37
CA GLN A 333 -12.49 8.77 4.52
C GLN A 333 -12.16 10.06 5.29
N ARG A 334 -11.86 11.16 4.59
CA ARG A 334 -11.47 12.43 5.22
C ARG A 334 -12.64 13.25 5.74
N GLU A 335 -13.76 13.23 5.06
CA GLU A 335 -14.91 14.10 5.36
C GLU A 335 -16.04 13.35 6.07
N GLY A 336 -15.99 12.01 6.08
CA GLY A 336 -16.93 11.17 6.80
C GLY A 336 -18.38 11.35 6.33
N VAL A 337 -19.28 11.14 7.27
CA VAL A 337 -20.73 11.27 7.06
C VAL A 337 -21.16 12.69 6.65
N ASP A 338 -20.40 13.71 7.01
CA ASP A 338 -20.71 15.11 6.65
C ASP A 338 -20.65 15.35 5.14
N LEU A 339 -19.82 14.61 4.41
CA LEU A 339 -19.84 14.61 2.95
C LEU A 339 -21.10 13.95 2.44
N LEU A 340 -21.42 12.75 2.91
CA LEU A 340 -22.51 11.94 2.40
C LEU A 340 -23.88 12.57 2.67
N ASN A 341 -24.06 13.19 3.82
CA ASN A 341 -25.30 13.84 4.25
C ASN A 341 -25.74 15.03 3.37
N ARG A 342 -24.85 15.52 2.51
CA ARG A 342 -25.21 16.56 1.53
C ARG A 342 -26.04 16.00 0.37
N TYR A 343 -26.08 14.68 0.24
CA TYR A 343 -26.71 13.99 -0.88
C TYR A 343 -27.89 13.12 -0.41
N PRO A 344 -29.04 13.24 -1.04
CA PRO A 344 -30.16 12.33 -0.79
C PRO A 344 -29.88 10.91 -1.31
N ILE A 345 -28.95 10.74 -2.26
CA ILE A 345 -28.60 9.45 -2.87
C ILE A 345 -27.09 9.36 -2.99
N VAL A 346 -26.54 8.25 -2.51
CA VAL A 346 -25.12 7.89 -2.64
C VAL A 346 -25.00 6.53 -3.30
N LEU A 347 -24.16 6.44 -4.34
CA LEU A 347 -23.83 5.20 -5.05
C LEU A 347 -22.36 4.86 -4.82
N THR A 348 -22.05 3.56 -4.80
CA THR A 348 -20.67 3.08 -4.96
C THR A 348 -20.39 2.67 -6.40
N GLY A 349 -19.11 2.66 -6.79
CA GLY A 349 -18.68 1.99 -8.01
C GLY A 349 -18.85 0.46 -7.93
N HIS A 350 -18.42 -0.24 -8.96
CA HIS A 350 -18.71 -1.67 -9.16
C HIS A 350 -17.97 -2.62 -8.21
N HIS A 351 -16.82 -2.21 -7.65
CA HIS A 351 -16.00 -3.14 -6.87
C HIS A 351 -15.31 -2.47 -5.68
N PRO A 352 -16.06 -1.93 -4.71
CA PRO A 352 -15.51 -1.34 -3.48
C PRO A 352 -15.05 -2.44 -2.51
N GLU A 353 -14.13 -3.27 -2.94
CA GLU A 353 -13.65 -4.45 -2.21
C GLU A 353 -12.77 -4.05 -1.02
N TYR A 354 -12.09 -2.93 -1.14
CA TYR A 354 -11.11 -2.40 -0.20
C TYR A 354 -11.65 -1.13 0.45
N ILE A 355 -11.86 -1.15 1.75
CA ILE A 355 -12.50 -0.04 2.46
C ILE A 355 -11.83 0.22 3.80
N SER A 356 -11.74 1.47 4.20
CA SER A 356 -11.25 1.89 5.52
C SER A 356 -12.35 1.85 6.60
N GLU A 357 -11.93 1.91 7.87
CA GLU A 357 -12.84 1.94 9.01
C GLU A 357 -13.72 3.20 8.99
N GLU A 358 -13.11 4.34 8.70
CA GLU A 358 -13.76 5.64 8.64
C GLU A 358 -14.83 5.70 7.54
N GLN A 359 -14.57 5.07 6.39
CA GLN A 359 -15.56 4.96 5.32
C GLN A 359 -16.76 4.09 5.73
N MET A 360 -16.48 2.95 6.37
CA MET A 360 -17.55 2.08 6.86
C MET A 360 -18.44 2.79 7.87
N ASP A 361 -17.83 3.54 8.79
CA ASP A 361 -18.57 4.36 9.76
C ASP A 361 -19.41 5.42 9.06
N ALA A 362 -18.83 6.12 8.09
CA ALA A 362 -19.54 7.14 7.33
C ALA A 362 -20.77 6.59 6.59
N TYR A 363 -20.66 5.44 5.92
CA TYR A 363 -21.80 4.81 5.23
C TYR A 363 -22.86 4.31 6.20
N HIS A 364 -22.44 3.75 7.34
CA HIS A 364 -23.36 3.30 8.38
C HIS A 364 -24.16 4.46 8.96
N ASP A 365 -23.49 5.53 9.34
CA ASP A 365 -24.13 6.72 9.92
C ASP A 365 -25.02 7.42 8.93
N TYR A 366 -24.63 7.49 7.64
CA TYR A 366 -25.45 8.01 6.57
C TYR A 366 -26.76 7.25 6.43
N GLN A 367 -26.76 5.91 6.48
CA GLN A 367 -27.97 5.10 6.42
C GLN A 367 -28.84 5.29 7.66
N LEU A 368 -28.25 5.34 8.87
CA LEU A 368 -28.99 5.59 10.11
C LEU A 368 -29.70 6.95 10.11
N GLN A 369 -29.15 7.93 9.41
CA GLN A 369 -29.72 9.27 9.25
C GLN A 369 -30.74 9.36 8.09
N GLY A 370 -31.09 8.22 7.47
CA GLY A 370 -32.11 8.15 6.41
C GLY A 370 -31.56 8.38 4.99
N GLY A 371 -30.27 8.38 4.81
CA GLY A 371 -29.64 8.44 3.50
C GLY A 371 -29.95 7.21 2.63
N ARG A 372 -30.13 7.42 1.35
CA ARG A 372 -30.37 6.34 0.38
C ARG A 372 -29.05 5.87 -0.23
N PHE A 373 -28.66 4.67 0.15
CA PHE A 373 -27.42 4.08 -0.30
C PHE A 373 -27.69 2.98 -1.33
N LEU A 374 -27.14 3.15 -2.54
CA LEU A 374 -27.23 2.17 -3.62
C LEU A 374 -25.89 1.45 -3.76
N TYR A 375 -25.90 0.20 -3.38
CA TYR A 375 -24.77 -0.71 -3.54
C TYR A 375 -24.99 -1.55 -4.80
N LEU A 376 -24.28 -1.21 -5.90
CA LEU A 376 -24.40 -1.85 -7.22
C LEU A 376 -23.14 -2.67 -7.57
N ALA A 377 -22.61 -3.39 -6.60
CA ALA A 377 -21.28 -3.89 -6.69
C ALA A 377 -21.12 -5.37 -6.27
N ALA A 378 -19.94 -5.91 -6.52
CA ALA A 378 -19.48 -7.22 -6.03
C ALA A 378 -18.35 -7.03 -5.00
N ASN A 379 -18.11 -8.06 -4.17
CA ASN A 379 -17.08 -8.12 -3.13
C ASN A 379 -17.03 -6.89 -2.21
N GLY A 380 -18.16 -6.22 -2.01
CA GLY A 380 -18.21 -4.95 -1.32
C GLY A 380 -17.74 -5.05 0.12
N PHE A 381 -16.90 -4.09 0.50
CA PHE A 381 -16.40 -3.85 1.84
C PHE A 381 -15.75 -5.10 2.45
N TYR A 382 -14.94 -5.79 1.65
CA TYR A 382 -14.43 -7.11 1.95
C TYR A 382 -13.13 -7.05 2.76
N TRP A 383 -12.07 -6.37 2.22
CA TRP A 383 -10.76 -6.28 2.83
C TRP A 383 -10.60 -5.04 3.71
N ILE A 384 -10.03 -5.25 4.89
CA ILE A 384 -9.56 -4.16 5.75
C ILE A 384 -8.46 -3.42 5.02
N THR A 385 -8.67 -2.15 4.78
CA THR A 385 -7.72 -1.25 4.14
C THR A 385 -7.41 -0.13 5.11
N VAL A 386 -6.12 0.08 5.38
CA VAL A 386 -5.68 1.10 6.34
C VAL A 386 -4.88 2.16 5.60
N PRO A 387 -5.42 3.36 5.43
CA PRO A 387 -4.66 4.47 4.86
C PRO A 387 -3.50 4.86 5.75
N HIS A 388 -2.41 5.30 5.13
CA HIS A 388 -1.26 5.81 5.89
C HIS A 388 -1.66 7.10 6.62
N PRO A 389 -1.38 7.24 7.93
CA PRO A 389 -1.85 8.37 8.73
C PRO A 389 -1.39 9.73 8.21
N ASP A 390 -0.18 9.81 7.66
CA ASP A 390 0.43 11.06 7.20
C ASP A 390 0.46 11.21 5.67
N ASN A 391 0.09 10.17 4.90
CA ASN A 391 0.16 10.20 3.44
C ASN A 391 -1.06 9.51 2.79
N PRO A 392 -2.08 10.28 2.38
CA PRO A 392 -3.31 9.71 1.83
C PRO A 392 -3.14 9.00 0.48
N ASN A 393 -1.93 9.03 -0.09
CA ASN A 393 -1.64 8.34 -1.33
C ASN A 393 -1.25 6.86 -1.13
N ILE A 394 -1.21 6.39 0.10
CA ILE A 394 -0.69 5.07 0.46
C ILE A 394 -1.70 4.33 1.32
N VAL A 395 -1.90 3.05 1.02
CA VAL A 395 -2.74 2.15 1.81
C VAL A 395 -1.98 0.88 2.18
N GLU A 396 -2.29 0.33 3.35
CA GLU A 396 -1.84 -0.97 3.79
C GLU A 396 -2.99 -1.96 3.82
N VAL A 397 -2.73 -3.19 3.34
CA VAL A 397 -3.65 -4.32 3.38
C VAL A 397 -2.88 -5.58 3.74
N ARG A 398 -3.03 -6.08 4.97
CA ARG A 398 -2.51 -7.39 5.36
C ARG A 398 -3.64 -8.41 5.31
N LYS A 399 -3.64 -9.27 4.30
CA LYS A 399 -4.74 -10.22 4.09
C LYS A 399 -4.77 -11.35 5.13
N GLY A 400 -3.63 -11.69 5.67
CA GLY A 400 -3.53 -12.68 6.73
C GLY A 400 -3.98 -14.07 6.30
N ASP A 401 -4.47 -14.84 7.26
CA ASP A 401 -5.02 -16.19 7.09
C ASP A 401 -6.50 -16.20 6.67
N ASN A 402 -7.05 -15.05 6.38
CA ASN A 402 -8.45 -14.86 6.04
C ASN A 402 -8.66 -14.75 4.54
N GLY A 403 -9.80 -15.27 4.08
CA GLY A 403 -10.20 -15.12 2.69
C GLY A 403 -9.48 -16.08 1.73
N THR A 404 -9.76 -15.91 0.46
CA THR A 404 -9.29 -16.78 -0.62
C THR A 404 -8.14 -16.12 -1.35
N ARG A 405 -6.94 -16.14 -0.78
CA ARG A 405 -5.89 -15.39 -1.42
C ARG A 405 -4.61 -16.11 -1.70
N ALA A 406 -3.91 -15.58 -2.69
CA ALA A 406 -2.71 -16.15 -3.23
C ALA A 406 -1.50 -16.02 -2.28
N TRP A 407 -1.54 -15.09 -1.31
CA TRP A 407 -0.45 -14.97 -0.36
C TRP A 407 -0.91 -15.15 1.08
N THR A 408 0.00 -15.66 1.88
CA THR A 408 -0.14 -15.78 3.32
C THR A 408 0.92 -14.93 4.00
N VAL A 409 0.59 -14.44 5.17
CA VAL A 409 1.54 -13.79 6.06
C VAL A 409 2.01 -14.78 7.12
N ASN A 410 3.22 -14.60 7.65
CA ASN A 410 3.71 -15.45 8.70
C ASN A 410 2.92 -15.26 10.01
N PRO A 411 2.84 -16.28 10.88
CA PRO A 411 2.30 -16.12 12.21
C PRO A 411 2.93 -14.93 12.94
N GLY A 412 2.12 -14.14 13.64
CA GLY A 412 2.56 -12.93 14.31
C GLY A 412 2.57 -11.66 13.44
N GLU A 413 2.35 -11.76 12.13
CA GLU A 413 2.39 -10.63 11.20
C GLU A 413 1.02 -10.19 10.67
N TYR A 414 -0.06 -10.55 11.36
CA TYR A 414 -1.43 -10.29 10.92
C TYR A 414 -1.91 -8.85 11.17
N CYS A 415 -1.26 -8.10 12.08
CA CYS A 415 -1.66 -6.74 12.40
C CYS A 415 -1.07 -5.73 11.41
N ASN A 416 -1.92 -4.85 10.90
CA ASN A 416 -1.46 -3.74 10.06
C ASN A 416 -0.54 -2.82 10.86
N ALA A 417 0.52 -2.32 10.22
CA ALA A 417 1.44 -1.39 10.87
C ALA A 417 0.82 0.02 11.02
N PHE A 418 -0.09 0.39 10.11
CA PHE A 418 -0.64 1.75 10.10
C PHE A 418 -1.70 2.00 11.17
N ASP A 419 -2.38 0.98 11.68
CA ASP A 419 -3.38 1.14 12.75
C ASP A 419 -3.18 0.20 13.95
N GLY A 420 -2.24 -0.72 13.89
CA GLY A 420 -1.95 -1.69 14.94
C GLY A 420 -3.02 -2.76 15.15
N LYS A 421 -4.08 -2.78 14.33
CA LYS A 421 -5.19 -3.71 14.46
C LYS A 421 -5.03 -4.89 13.50
N HIS A 422 -5.73 -5.99 13.80
CA HIS A 422 -5.72 -7.19 12.96
C HIS A 422 -6.19 -6.88 11.53
N GLY A 423 -5.44 -7.34 10.55
CA GLY A 423 -5.79 -7.25 9.12
C GLY A 423 -6.78 -8.32 8.68
N GLY A 424 -6.86 -8.58 7.39
CA GLY A 424 -7.76 -9.58 6.80
C GLY A 424 -9.13 -9.02 6.46
N LEU A 425 -10.15 -9.82 6.65
CA LEU A 425 -11.54 -9.45 6.35
C LEU A 425 -12.16 -8.65 7.49
N TRP A 426 -13.08 -7.74 7.19
CA TRP A 426 -13.78 -6.94 8.20
C TRP A 426 -14.52 -7.76 9.26
N ARG A 427 -14.96 -8.97 8.92
CA ARG A 427 -15.56 -9.88 9.92
C ARG A 427 -14.62 -10.24 11.08
N VAL A 428 -13.31 -10.19 10.87
CA VAL A 428 -12.30 -10.45 11.92
C VAL A 428 -12.33 -9.35 12.98
N ARG A 429 -12.67 -8.12 12.56
CA ARG A 429 -12.90 -6.99 13.49
C ARG A 429 -14.37 -6.91 13.96
N GLY A 430 -15.16 -7.98 13.78
CA GLY A 430 -16.56 -8.02 14.21
C GLY A 430 -17.54 -7.23 13.33
N ARG A 431 -17.09 -6.73 12.20
CA ARG A 431 -17.93 -5.93 11.26
C ARG A 431 -18.37 -6.81 10.10
N VAL A 432 -19.65 -7.19 10.10
CA VAL A 432 -20.23 -8.07 9.07
C VAL A 432 -20.90 -7.22 7.99
N MET A 433 -20.44 -7.38 6.75
CA MET A 433 -20.88 -6.59 5.58
C MET A 433 -22.38 -6.63 5.35
N SER A 434 -23.00 -7.79 5.55
CA SER A 434 -24.44 -7.96 5.36
C SER A 434 -25.32 -7.05 6.26
N LYS A 435 -24.78 -6.58 7.39
CA LYS A 435 -25.48 -5.61 8.25
C LYS A 435 -25.56 -4.22 7.63
N LEU A 436 -24.58 -3.87 6.80
CA LEU A 436 -24.50 -2.56 6.13
C LEU A 436 -25.08 -2.62 4.71
N LEU A 437 -24.75 -3.66 3.96
CA LEU A 437 -25.10 -3.79 2.54
C LEU A 437 -26.34 -4.64 2.28
N GLY A 438 -26.85 -5.36 3.27
CA GLY A 438 -27.92 -6.36 3.09
C GLY A 438 -27.46 -7.66 2.42
N VAL A 439 -26.26 -7.67 1.84
CA VAL A 439 -25.64 -8.80 1.14
C VAL A 439 -24.18 -8.96 1.57
N THR A 440 -23.62 -10.13 1.33
CA THR A 440 -22.18 -10.39 1.53
C THR A 440 -21.69 -11.39 0.50
N PHE A 441 -20.41 -11.30 0.16
CA PHE A 441 -19.75 -12.28 -0.67
C PHE A 441 -19.47 -13.56 0.15
N THR A 442 -19.89 -14.71 -0.36
CA THR A 442 -19.66 -16.01 0.26
C THR A 442 -18.76 -16.90 -0.57
N SER A 443 -19.02 -16.98 -1.86
CA SER A 443 -18.25 -17.81 -2.80
C SER A 443 -18.53 -17.35 -4.23
N PHE A 444 -17.66 -17.73 -5.14
CA PHE A 444 -17.93 -17.60 -6.58
C PHE A 444 -17.60 -18.95 -7.26
N GLY A 445 -18.30 -19.19 -8.35
CA GLY A 445 -18.02 -20.33 -9.24
C GLY A 445 -17.18 -19.90 -10.44
N LEU A 446 -17.37 -20.60 -11.54
CA LEU A 446 -16.83 -20.19 -12.84
C LEU A 446 -17.41 -18.85 -13.26
N THR A 447 -16.66 -18.10 -14.06
CA THR A 447 -16.97 -16.72 -14.49
C THR A 447 -18.16 -16.60 -15.44
N TYR A 448 -19.13 -17.48 -15.32
CA TYR A 448 -20.40 -17.41 -16.06
C TYR A 448 -21.47 -16.82 -15.15
N SER A 449 -22.14 -15.76 -15.64
CA SER A 449 -23.31 -15.19 -14.97
C SER A 449 -24.55 -15.40 -15.85
N SER A 450 -25.70 -15.46 -15.19
CA SER A 450 -27.01 -15.47 -15.84
C SER A 450 -27.60 -14.07 -15.84
N TYR A 451 -28.68 -13.87 -16.59
CA TYR A 451 -29.44 -12.63 -16.57
C TYR A 451 -30.34 -12.56 -15.31
N TYR A 452 -30.63 -11.36 -14.89
CA TYR A 452 -31.65 -11.11 -13.87
C TYR A 452 -33.05 -11.08 -14.52
N ARG A 453 -34.01 -11.64 -13.83
CA ARG A 453 -35.40 -11.61 -14.21
C ARG A 453 -36.19 -10.87 -13.15
N ARG A 454 -37.01 -9.91 -13.55
CA ARG A 454 -37.95 -9.26 -12.65
C ARG A 454 -38.88 -10.30 -12.05
N ALA A 455 -39.10 -10.26 -10.73
CA ALA A 455 -40.10 -11.09 -10.08
C ALA A 455 -41.50 -10.74 -10.62
N PRO A 456 -42.37 -11.73 -10.86
CA PRO A 456 -43.68 -11.47 -11.46
C PRO A 456 -44.53 -10.44 -10.71
N ASP A 457 -44.36 -10.37 -9.39
CA ASP A 457 -45.19 -9.53 -8.50
C ASP A 457 -44.43 -8.28 -7.97
N SER A 458 -43.29 -7.91 -8.58
CA SER A 458 -42.55 -6.70 -8.24
C SER A 458 -43.05 -5.51 -9.07
N GLU A 459 -43.58 -4.48 -8.42
CA GLU A 459 -43.88 -3.17 -9.02
C GLU A 459 -42.60 -2.38 -9.36
#